data_cbf97e9c12d9a1cc9286ad1e8544c709
#
_entry.id   cbf97e9c12d9a1cc9286ad1e8544c709
#
_cell.length_a   1.000
_cell.length_b   1.000
_cell.length_c   1.000
_cell.angle_alpha   90.00
_cell.angle_beta   90.00
_cell.angle_gamma   90.00
#
_symmetry.space_group_name_H-M   'P 1'
#
loop_
_entity.id
_entity.type
_entity.pdbx_description
1 polymer ?
#
loop_
_entity_poly.entity_id
_entity_poly.type
_entity_poly.pdbx_seq_one_letter_code
_entity_poly.pdbx_strand_id
1 'polypeptide(L)'
;MAQVRSFLKLLGVLGAFMAFGSAAQAQDNADGWSLCNRTSYIIEAAIGRPEGAGITVEGWIKLQPGSCKLALPGPLEPKFHFVYARTSSAHRGGVREWGGHTDLCVDPTGSFSLESPPECGAMGLEARGFRAVEITRRTRWSTPFTEIDNYDSNRARAAGIQRLLEEAGVVSGVIDGNIGHKTRAAIAEFLKKNGLPATTSESDLIDFLEQVAKERGRAVGFTVCNRTKNRIWSAIARRGSEGWESRGWWLLEAGGCSRVIDRPLSGSDHFVYGEMEDGDTLRTLAKASDAFCVGRSKFAIVGRDDCEASAYRTALFAATPPPVDRKLVFEFFERDFAKASTNER
;
A
#
# COMPACT_ATOMS: atom_id res chain seq x y z
N MET A 1 -19.76 -58.58 -68.53
CA MET A 1 -20.29 -59.52 -67.51
C MET A 1 -19.70 -59.11 -66.17
N ALA A 2 -20.49 -59.12 -65.14
CA ALA A 2 -20.22 -58.84 -63.76
C ALA A 2 -20.29 -57.33 -63.35
N GLN A 3 -21.44 -57.03 -62.77
CA GLN A 3 -21.75 -55.80 -62.03
C GLN A 3 -21.05 -55.85 -60.68
N VAL A 4 -20.47 -54.69 -60.25
CA VAL A 4 -20.05 -54.46 -58.88
C VAL A 4 -20.88 -53.31 -58.31
N ARG A 5 -21.70 -53.63 -57.28
CA ARG A 5 -22.53 -52.71 -56.54
C ARG A 5 -21.66 -51.89 -55.53
N SER A 6 -21.70 -50.58 -55.64
CA SER A 6 -21.14 -49.63 -54.67
C SER A 6 -22.03 -49.52 -53.43
N PHE A 7 -21.51 -49.82 -52.25
CA PHE A 7 -22.13 -49.52 -50.95
C PHE A 7 -21.59 -48.19 -50.46
N LEU A 8 -22.48 -47.19 -50.38
CA LEU A 8 -22.22 -45.88 -49.77
C LEU A 8 -22.37 -46.02 -48.24
N LYS A 9 -21.27 -45.88 -47.50
CA LYS A 9 -21.30 -45.80 -46.04
C LYS A 9 -21.37 -44.31 -45.63
N LEU A 10 -22.53 -43.90 -45.08
CA LEU A 10 -22.68 -42.65 -44.34
C LEU A 10 -21.88 -42.76 -43.02
N LEU A 11 -20.85 -41.97 -42.84
CA LEU A 11 -20.25 -41.69 -41.54
C LEU A 11 -20.93 -40.45 -40.95
N GLY A 12 -21.74 -40.64 -39.91
CA GLY A 12 -22.27 -39.56 -39.08
C GLY A 12 -21.15 -39.04 -38.18
N VAL A 13 -20.82 -37.74 -38.34
CA VAL A 13 -19.93 -37.00 -37.44
C VAL A 13 -20.81 -36.50 -36.29
N LEU A 14 -20.73 -37.12 -35.12
CA LEU A 14 -21.23 -36.56 -33.86
C LEU A 14 -20.28 -35.44 -33.43
N GLY A 15 -20.70 -34.19 -33.60
CA GLY A 15 -20.05 -33.01 -33.03
C GLY A 15 -20.30 -32.97 -31.53
N ALA A 16 -19.30 -33.25 -30.73
CA ALA A 16 -19.31 -32.98 -29.29
C ALA A 16 -19.12 -31.47 -29.06
N PHE A 17 -20.20 -30.77 -28.76
CA PHE A 17 -20.15 -29.44 -28.22
C PHE A 17 -19.61 -29.51 -26.77
N MET A 18 -18.32 -29.20 -26.60
CA MET A 18 -17.78 -28.91 -25.28
C MET A 18 -18.26 -27.51 -24.85
N ALA A 19 -19.23 -27.48 -23.95
CA ALA A 19 -19.61 -26.27 -23.24
C ALA A 19 -18.48 -25.89 -22.28
N PHE A 20 -17.67 -24.90 -22.65
CA PHE A 20 -16.79 -24.21 -21.70
C PHE A 20 -17.67 -23.41 -20.75
N GLY A 21 -18.00 -24.00 -19.61
CA GLY A 21 -18.65 -23.30 -18.51
C GLY A 21 -17.72 -22.27 -17.92
N SER A 22 -18.14 -21.01 -17.96
CA SER A 22 -17.46 -19.89 -17.31
C SER A 22 -17.43 -20.12 -15.79
N ALA A 23 -16.26 -20.47 -15.25
CA ALA A 23 -16.04 -20.74 -13.83
C ALA A 23 -15.85 -19.46 -12.97
N ALA A 24 -16.27 -18.29 -13.46
CA ALA A 24 -15.95 -16.99 -12.84
C ALA A 24 -17.03 -16.42 -11.89
N GLN A 25 -18.13 -17.12 -11.60
CA GLN A 25 -19.25 -16.57 -10.79
C GLN A 25 -19.61 -17.37 -9.53
N ALA A 26 -18.82 -18.35 -9.13
CA ALA A 26 -19.19 -19.23 -8.01
C ALA A 26 -18.82 -18.72 -6.60
N GLN A 27 -18.16 -17.56 -6.45
CA GLN A 27 -17.71 -17.08 -5.13
C GLN A 27 -18.72 -16.19 -4.38
N ASP A 28 -19.74 -15.65 -5.04
CA ASP A 28 -20.69 -14.72 -4.40
C ASP A 28 -21.79 -15.38 -3.55
N ASN A 29 -21.89 -16.71 -3.54
CA ASN A 29 -22.96 -17.44 -2.87
C ASN A 29 -22.54 -18.29 -1.66
N ALA A 30 -21.28 -18.26 -1.25
CA ALA A 30 -20.84 -19.01 -0.08
C ALA A 30 -21.33 -18.34 1.21
N ASP A 31 -21.86 -19.19 2.15
CA ASP A 31 -22.19 -18.70 3.48
C ASP A 31 -20.92 -18.29 4.23
N GLY A 32 -20.99 -17.16 4.93
CA GLY A 32 -19.86 -16.63 5.69
C GLY A 32 -19.73 -15.10 5.62
N TRP A 33 -18.62 -14.61 6.11
CA TRP A 33 -18.28 -13.19 6.09
C TRP A 33 -17.31 -12.87 4.95
N SER A 34 -17.77 -12.05 4.02
CA SER A 34 -16.98 -11.59 2.87
C SER A 34 -16.51 -10.15 3.08
N LEU A 35 -15.29 -9.88 2.68
CA LEU A 35 -14.73 -8.53 2.58
C LEU A 35 -14.72 -8.10 1.12
N CYS A 36 -15.27 -6.92 0.83
CA CYS A 36 -15.40 -6.39 -0.52
C CYS A 36 -14.60 -5.11 -0.69
N ASN A 37 -13.75 -5.05 -1.68
CA ASN A 37 -12.97 -3.87 -1.99
C ASN A 37 -13.69 -3.00 -3.03
N ARG A 38 -14.27 -1.89 -2.60
CA ARG A 38 -14.89 -0.86 -3.46
C ARG A 38 -14.02 0.39 -3.58
N THR A 39 -12.70 0.21 -3.54
CA THR A 39 -11.72 1.26 -3.71
C THR A 39 -10.91 1.06 -4.98
N SER A 40 -10.23 2.07 -5.45
CA SER A 40 -9.27 1.99 -6.55
C SER A 40 -7.90 1.45 -6.13
N TYR A 41 -7.74 1.00 -4.89
CA TYR A 41 -6.51 0.47 -4.34
C TYR A 41 -6.55 -1.04 -4.22
N ILE A 42 -5.43 -1.73 -4.42
CA ILE A 42 -5.24 -3.07 -3.87
C ILE A 42 -5.09 -2.91 -2.37
N ILE A 43 -5.87 -3.65 -1.60
CA ILE A 43 -5.82 -3.62 -0.14
C ILE A 43 -5.44 -4.98 0.43
N GLU A 44 -4.81 -4.96 1.59
CA GLU A 44 -4.47 -6.10 2.42
C GLU A 44 -5.28 -5.99 3.71
N ALA A 45 -6.21 -6.91 3.92
CA ALA A 45 -7.13 -6.89 5.04
C ALA A 45 -6.76 -7.94 6.09
N ALA A 46 -7.05 -7.62 7.34
CA ALA A 46 -7.01 -8.55 8.46
C ALA A 46 -8.34 -8.56 9.18
N ILE A 47 -8.74 -9.70 9.72
CA ILE A 47 -9.94 -9.89 10.52
C ILE A 47 -9.57 -10.33 11.94
N GLY A 48 -10.36 -9.88 12.91
CA GLY A 48 -10.31 -10.35 14.29
C GLY A 48 -11.63 -11.03 14.65
N ARG A 49 -11.55 -12.25 15.16
CA ARG A 49 -12.72 -13.00 15.66
C ARG A 49 -12.57 -13.33 17.13
N PRO A 50 -13.55 -13.09 17.95
CA PRO A 50 -13.54 -13.54 19.35
C PRO A 50 -13.52 -15.07 19.39
N GLU A 51 -12.57 -15.62 20.14
CA GLU A 51 -12.40 -17.05 20.35
C GLU A 51 -12.02 -17.32 21.81
N GLY A 52 -12.84 -18.04 22.54
CA GLY A 52 -12.67 -18.21 23.99
C GLY A 52 -12.68 -16.87 24.72
N ALA A 53 -11.63 -16.58 25.47
CA ALA A 53 -11.44 -15.32 26.20
C ALA A 53 -10.63 -14.27 25.41
N GLY A 54 -10.10 -14.63 24.23
CA GLY A 54 -9.23 -13.78 23.41
C GLY A 54 -9.84 -13.39 22.06
N ILE A 55 -9.01 -12.79 21.24
CA ILE A 55 -9.34 -12.45 19.86
C ILE A 55 -8.25 -13.05 18.96
N THR A 56 -8.65 -13.97 18.08
CA THR A 56 -7.80 -14.49 17.03
C THR A 56 -7.81 -13.53 15.86
N VAL A 57 -6.63 -13.09 15.43
CA VAL A 57 -6.42 -12.18 14.31
C VAL A 57 -5.76 -12.92 13.16
N GLU A 58 -6.35 -12.81 11.96
CA GLU A 58 -5.88 -13.46 10.74
C GLU A 58 -5.70 -12.42 9.61
N GLY A 59 -4.61 -12.50 8.86
CA GLY A 59 -4.27 -11.64 7.72
C GLY A 59 -3.04 -12.18 6.98
N TRP A 60 -2.61 -11.64 5.85
CA TRP A 60 -3.24 -10.57 5.11
C TRP A 60 -4.07 -11.15 3.97
N ILE A 61 -5.33 -10.76 3.91
CA ILE A 61 -6.23 -11.14 2.82
C ILE A 61 -6.09 -10.05 1.73
N LYS A 62 -5.42 -10.38 0.63
CA LYS A 62 -5.29 -9.47 -0.52
C LYS A 62 -6.61 -9.36 -1.26
N LEU A 63 -7.08 -8.14 -1.47
CA LEU A 63 -8.31 -7.80 -2.21
C LEU A 63 -7.96 -6.86 -3.36
N GLN A 64 -8.14 -7.33 -4.59
CA GLN A 64 -8.05 -6.48 -5.77
C GLN A 64 -9.20 -5.47 -5.82
N PRO A 65 -9.04 -4.31 -6.48
CA PRO A 65 -10.14 -3.38 -6.71
C PRO A 65 -11.36 -4.06 -7.32
N GLY A 66 -12.53 -3.78 -6.76
CA GLY A 66 -13.80 -4.36 -7.21
C GLY A 66 -14.02 -5.83 -6.89
N SER A 67 -13.13 -6.48 -6.11
CA SER A 67 -13.27 -7.89 -5.73
C SER A 67 -13.82 -8.06 -4.32
N CYS A 68 -14.47 -9.21 -4.09
CA CYS A 68 -14.83 -9.70 -2.76
C CYS A 68 -14.13 -11.03 -2.50
N LYS A 69 -13.76 -11.28 -1.24
CA LYS A 69 -13.24 -12.57 -0.79
C LYS A 69 -13.92 -13.00 0.51
N LEU A 70 -14.20 -14.30 0.61
CA LEU A 70 -14.67 -14.92 1.83
C LEU A 70 -13.52 -14.90 2.85
N ALA A 71 -13.68 -14.13 3.93
CA ALA A 71 -12.70 -14.01 4.99
C ALA A 71 -12.94 -14.99 6.12
N LEU A 72 -14.20 -15.28 6.41
CA LEU A 72 -14.59 -16.26 7.42
C LEU A 72 -15.72 -17.12 6.86
N PRO A 73 -15.50 -18.43 6.62
CA PRO A 73 -16.57 -19.33 6.16
C PRO A 73 -17.64 -19.50 7.25
N GLY A 74 -18.90 -19.67 6.80
CA GLY A 74 -20.05 -19.83 7.70
C GLY A 74 -20.24 -21.26 8.22
N PRO A 75 -21.19 -21.46 9.15
CA PRO A 75 -22.12 -20.46 9.65
C PRO A 75 -21.47 -19.46 10.61
N LEU A 76 -21.93 -18.20 10.55
CA LEU A 76 -21.44 -17.14 11.42
C LEU A 76 -22.13 -17.16 12.77
N GLU A 77 -21.40 -16.81 13.82
CA GLU A 77 -21.99 -16.52 15.10
C GLU A 77 -22.34 -15.02 15.19
N PRO A 78 -23.59 -14.66 15.57
CA PRO A 78 -23.97 -13.27 15.78
C PRO A 78 -23.19 -12.67 16.95
N LYS A 79 -22.18 -11.88 16.66
CA LYS A 79 -21.34 -11.18 17.62
C LYS A 79 -20.50 -10.12 16.93
N PHE A 80 -19.79 -9.31 17.72
CA PHE A 80 -18.80 -8.41 17.17
C PHE A 80 -17.59 -9.17 16.64
N HIS A 81 -17.18 -8.78 15.44
CA HIS A 81 -15.92 -9.15 14.80
C HIS A 81 -15.15 -7.86 14.52
N PHE A 82 -13.91 -7.99 14.13
CA PHE A 82 -13.04 -6.84 13.92
C PHE A 82 -12.43 -6.90 12.51
N VAL A 83 -12.24 -5.75 11.89
CA VAL A 83 -11.64 -5.66 10.58
C VAL A 83 -10.70 -4.46 10.48
N TYR A 84 -9.59 -4.69 9.82
CA TYR A 84 -8.62 -3.67 9.45
C TYR A 84 -8.15 -3.92 8.02
N ALA A 85 -7.83 -2.88 7.29
CA ALA A 85 -7.17 -3.00 6.00
C ALA A 85 -6.19 -1.85 5.78
N ARG A 86 -5.19 -2.13 4.96
CA ARG A 86 -4.21 -1.14 4.49
C ARG A 86 -4.01 -1.26 2.98
N THR A 87 -3.52 -0.19 2.34
CA THR A 87 -3.11 -0.26 0.94
C THR A 87 -1.87 -1.13 0.78
N SER A 88 -1.81 -1.87 -0.35
CA SER A 88 -0.60 -2.54 -0.82
C SER A 88 0.54 -1.53 -1.03
N SER A 89 1.78 -1.98 -0.84
CA SER A 89 2.99 -1.18 -1.09
C SER A 89 3.22 -0.80 -2.56
N ALA A 90 2.38 -1.27 -3.48
CA ALA A 90 2.36 -0.81 -4.87
C ALA A 90 1.88 0.64 -5.00
N HIS A 91 1.05 1.08 -4.05
CA HIS A 91 0.41 2.39 -4.09
C HIS A 91 1.28 3.47 -3.45
N ARG A 92 1.38 4.61 -4.14
CA ARG A 92 2.15 5.79 -3.73
C ARG A 92 1.31 6.75 -2.88
N GLY A 93 1.97 7.63 -2.14
CA GLY A 93 1.30 8.65 -1.31
C GLY A 93 1.12 8.24 0.15
N GLY A 94 1.80 7.19 0.58
CA GLY A 94 1.73 6.65 1.94
C GLY A 94 0.64 5.59 2.11
N VAL A 95 0.71 4.89 3.22
CA VAL A 95 -0.27 3.84 3.56
C VAL A 95 -1.61 4.51 3.91
N ARG A 96 -2.67 4.06 3.25
CA ARG A 96 -4.05 4.37 3.62
C ARG A 96 -4.60 3.21 4.41
N GLU A 97 -5.39 3.50 5.43
CA GLU A 97 -5.90 2.50 6.36
C GLU A 97 -7.42 2.62 6.50
N TRP A 98 -8.07 1.50 6.64
CA TRP A 98 -9.48 1.35 6.97
C TRP A 98 -9.57 0.57 8.28
N GLY A 99 -9.67 1.27 9.35
CA GLY A 99 -9.64 0.72 10.69
C GLY A 99 -10.62 1.39 11.64
N GLY A 100 -10.31 1.32 12.94
CA GLY A 100 -11.11 1.87 14.03
C GLY A 100 -10.28 2.06 15.29
N HIS A 101 -10.89 1.81 16.46
CA HIS A 101 -10.30 2.17 17.76
C HIS A 101 -9.94 0.96 18.64
N THR A 102 -10.09 -0.26 18.13
CA THR A 102 -9.72 -1.47 18.90
C THR A 102 -8.34 -1.92 18.48
N ASP A 103 -7.36 -1.74 19.33
CA ASP A 103 -5.98 -2.14 19.05
C ASP A 103 -5.83 -3.66 19.10
N LEU A 104 -5.43 -4.26 17.98
CA LEU A 104 -5.08 -5.67 17.86
C LEU A 104 -3.72 -5.80 17.17
N CYS A 105 -3.02 -6.90 17.45
CA CYS A 105 -1.70 -7.15 16.92
C CYS A 105 -1.77 -7.76 15.52
N VAL A 106 -0.88 -7.30 14.64
CA VAL A 106 -0.70 -7.83 13.28
C VAL A 106 0.78 -8.10 13.02
N ASP A 107 1.08 -9.10 12.20
CA ASP A 107 2.42 -9.25 11.63
C ASP A 107 2.58 -8.28 10.46
N PRO A 108 3.57 -7.37 10.48
CA PRO A 108 3.73 -6.38 9.42
C PRO A 108 4.20 -6.98 8.09
N THR A 109 4.78 -8.18 8.09
CA THR A 109 5.58 -8.72 6.98
C THR A 109 4.91 -9.81 6.18
N GLY A 110 4.16 -10.71 6.80
CA GLY A 110 3.62 -11.91 6.16
C GLY A 110 2.21 -12.26 6.58
N SER A 111 1.63 -13.25 5.92
CA SER A 111 0.35 -13.83 6.34
C SER A 111 0.48 -14.45 7.72
N PHE A 112 -0.51 -14.26 8.57
CA PHE A 112 -0.48 -14.67 9.96
C PHE A 112 -1.84 -15.13 10.45
N SER A 113 -1.82 -15.95 11.49
CA SER A 113 -2.96 -16.27 12.35
C SER A 113 -2.44 -16.34 13.77
N LEU A 114 -2.92 -15.49 14.65
CA LEU A 114 -2.44 -15.39 16.02
C LEU A 114 -3.55 -14.98 16.99
N GLU A 115 -3.45 -15.42 18.22
CA GLU A 115 -4.21 -14.82 19.31
C GLU A 115 -3.56 -13.49 19.68
N SER A 116 -4.33 -12.39 19.62
CA SER A 116 -3.78 -11.05 19.84
C SER A 116 -3.30 -10.90 21.28
N PRO A 117 -1.98 -10.76 21.53
CA PRO A 117 -1.47 -10.54 22.86
C PRO A 117 -1.80 -9.11 23.34
N PRO A 118 -1.75 -8.84 24.66
CA PRO A 118 -1.99 -7.49 25.18
C PRO A 118 -0.91 -6.48 24.77
N GLU A 119 0.31 -6.94 24.47
CA GLU A 119 1.43 -6.11 24.04
C GLU A 119 2.05 -6.65 22.74
N CYS A 120 1.84 -5.96 21.62
CA CYS A 120 2.30 -6.38 20.31
C CYS A 120 3.84 -6.35 20.16
N GLY A 121 4.47 -5.30 20.68
CA GLY A 121 5.89 -5.03 20.45
C GLY A 121 6.84 -6.11 20.99
N ALA A 122 6.48 -6.78 22.07
CA ALA A 122 7.30 -7.85 22.67
C ALA A 122 7.49 -9.06 21.74
N MET A 123 6.60 -9.24 20.74
CA MET A 123 6.65 -10.34 19.77
C MET A 123 7.07 -9.88 18.37
N GLY A 124 7.51 -8.63 18.19
CA GLY A 124 7.81 -8.06 16.88
C GLY A 124 6.56 -7.77 16.03
N LEU A 125 5.39 -7.76 16.66
CA LEU A 125 4.12 -7.43 16.04
C LEU A 125 3.85 -5.93 16.13
N GLU A 126 2.91 -5.45 15.30
CA GLU A 126 2.47 -4.05 15.31
C GLU A 126 1.02 -3.94 15.80
N ALA A 127 0.75 -2.97 16.68
CA ALA A 127 -0.61 -2.62 17.04
C ALA A 127 -1.28 -1.85 15.89
N ARG A 128 -2.50 -2.26 15.52
CA ARG A 128 -3.35 -1.56 14.54
C ARG A 128 -4.76 -1.42 15.08
N GLY A 129 -5.36 -0.26 14.81
CA GLY A 129 -6.74 0.02 15.22
C GLY A 129 -7.73 -0.69 14.30
N PHE A 130 -8.39 -1.72 14.79
CA PHE A 130 -9.44 -2.44 14.09
C PHE A 130 -10.80 -1.79 14.30
N ARG A 131 -11.65 -1.85 13.27
CA ARG A 131 -13.05 -1.45 13.35
C ARG A 131 -13.90 -2.65 13.76
N ALA A 132 -14.75 -2.44 14.78
CA ALA A 132 -15.76 -3.43 15.15
C ALA A 132 -16.86 -3.54 14.08
N VAL A 133 -17.25 -4.76 13.75
CA VAL A 133 -18.33 -5.11 12.83
C VAL A 133 -19.29 -6.04 13.54
N GLU A 134 -20.51 -5.57 13.75
CA GLU A 134 -21.56 -6.40 14.34
C GLU A 134 -22.18 -7.30 13.27
N ILE A 135 -21.92 -8.60 13.37
CA ILE A 135 -22.52 -9.60 12.51
C ILE A 135 -23.80 -10.12 13.16
N THR A 136 -24.94 -9.83 12.54
CA THR A 136 -26.27 -10.20 13.06
C THR A 136 -26.90 -11.38 12.35
N ARG A 137 -26.36 -11.79 11.20
CA ARG A 137 -26.89 -12.92 10.38
C ARG A 137 -25.95 -14.10 10.42
N ARG A 138 -26.50 -15.30 10.51
CA ARG A 138 -25.71 -16.56 10.56
C ARG A 138 -25.20 -17.03 9.20
N THR A 139 -25.81 -16.60 8.10
CA THR A 139 -25.52 -17.15 6.77
C THR A 139 -24.50 -16.30 6.04
N ARG A 140 -24.90 -15.09 5.62
CA ARG A 140 -24.06 -14.24 4.77
C ARG A 140 -23.95 -12.84 5.34
N TRP A 141 -22.73 -12.33 5.40
CA TRP A 141 -22.42 -10.97 5.77
C TRP A 141 -21.33 -10.41 4.86
N SER A 142 -21.43 -9.14 4.50
CA SER A 142 -20.43 -8.47 3.65
C SER A 142 -20.06 -7.14 4.23
N THR A 143 -18.74 -6.89 4.31
CA THR A 143 -18.19 -5.61 4.76
C THR A 143 -17.44 -4.95 3.61
N PRO A 144 -17.93 -3.82 3.08
CA PRO A 144 -17.23 -3.07 2.07
C PRO A 144 -16.15 -2.16 2.67
N PHE A 145 -15.03 -2.05 1.96
CA PHE A 145 -14.07 -0.96 2.09
C PHE A 145 -14.35 0.04 0.96
N THR A 146 -14.49 1.31 1.29
CA THR A 146 -14.83 2.39 0.36
C THR A 146 -13.84 3.54 0.46
N GLU A 147 -13.79 4.36 -0.57
CA GLU A 147 -13.11 5.65 -0.59
C GLU A 147 -14.13 6.77 -0.89
N ILE A 148 -13.66 8.02 -0.92
CA ILE A 148 -14.54 9.20 -1.06
C ILE A 148 -15.41 9.12 -2.34
N ASP A 149 -14.84 8.59 -3.44
CA ASP A 149 -15.56 8.47 -4.73
C ASP A 149 -16.66 7.41 -4.75
N ASN A 150 -16.73 6.57 -3.72
CA ASN A 150 -17.77 5.55 -3.51
C ASN A 150 -18.11 4.73 -4.76
N TYR A 151 -17.12 4.03 -5.31
CA TYR A 151 -17.26 3.19 -6.48
C TYR A 151 -18.14 1.95 -6.22
N ASP A 152 -18.91 1.53 -7.24
CA ASP A 152 -19.37 0.14 -7.32
C ASP A 152 -18.20 -0.79 -7.70
N SER A 153 -18.44 -2.10 -7.70
CA SER A 153 -17.37 -3.09 -7.95
C SER A 153 -16.71 -2.95 -9.33
N ASN A 154 -17.48 -2.63 -10.37
CA ASN A 154 -16.95 -2.51 -11.73
C ASN A 154 -16.14 -1.22 -11.88
N ARG A 155 -16.66 -0.11 -11.35
CA ARG A 155 -15.95 1.17 -11.35
C ARG A 155 -14.69 1.13 -10.47
N ALA A 156 -14.75 0.46 -9.31
CA ALA A 156 -13.58 0.25 -8.47
C ALA A 156 -12.47 -0.49 -9.21
N ARG A 157 -12.83 -1.55 -9.95
CA ARG A 157 -11.88 -2.32 -10.76
C ARG A 157 -11.25 -1.47 -11.86
N ALA A 158 -12.08 -0.74 -12.61
CA ALA A 158 -11.59 0.16 -13.67
C ALA A 158 -10.67 1.26 -13.11
N ALA A 159 -11.06 1.91 -12.01
CA ALA A 159 -10.25 2.91 -11.33
C ALA A 159 -8.93 2.33 -10.80
N GLY A 160 -8.96 1.09 -10.30
CA GLY A 160 -7.78 0.36 -9.87
C GLY A 160 -6.79 0.10 -10.99
N ILE A 161 -7.26 -0.33 -12.15
CA ILE A 161 -6.42 -0.50 -13.35
C ILE A 161 -5.80 0.84 -13.76
N GLN A 162 -6.60 1.91 -13.82
CA GLN A 162 -6.11 3.26 -14.15
C GLN A 162 -5.01 3.72 -13.19
N ARG A 163 -5.23 3.56 -11.87
CA ARG A 163 -4.27 3.92 -10.83
C ARG A 163 -2.97 3.13 -10.95
N LEU A 164 -3.08 1.81 -11.11
CA LEU A 164 -1.91 0.93 -11.21
C LEU A 164 -1.10 1.18 -12.49
N LEU A 165 -1.75 1.51 -13.61
CA LEU A 165 -1.06 1.95 -14.85
C LEU A 165 -0.19 3.17 -14.58
N GLU A 166 -0.72 4.20 -13.91
CA GLU A 166 0.07 5.39 -13.56
C GLU A 166 1.23 5.05 -12.60
N GLU A 167 0.99 4.19 -11.63
CA GLU A 167 2.02 3.74 -10.70
C GLU A 167 3.08 2.88 -11.38
N ALA A 168 2.69 2.08 -12.38
CA ALA A 168 3.61 1.37 -13.28
C ALA A 168 4.29 2.29 -14.30
N GLY A 169 3.90 3.57 -14.39
CA GLY A 169 4.50 4.60 -15.24
C GLY A 169 3.94 4.70 -16.64
N VAL A 170 2.74 4.20 -16.84
CA VAL A 170 1.97 4.32 -18.08
C VAL A 170 0.87 5.34 -17.89
N VAL A 171 0.80 6.35 -18.75
CA VAL A 171 -0.23 7.41 -18.65
C VAL A 171 -1.56 6.87 -19.13
N SER A 172 -2.52 6.70 -18.23
CA SER A 172 -3.86 6.15 -18.52
C SER A 172 -4.97 7.20 -18.64
N GLY A 173 -4.70 8.44 -18.26
CA GLY A 173 -5.66 9.54 -18.16
C GLY A 173 -6.13 9.76 -16.74
N VAL A 174 -7.37 10.23 -16.57
CA VAL A 174 -7.96 10.45 -15.25
C VAL A 174 -8.40 9.14 -14.62
N ILE A 175 -8.23 9.01 -13.31
CA ILE A 175 -8.76 7.87 -12.54
C ILE A 175 -10.23 8.15 -12.23
N ASP A 176 -11.13 7.75 -13.12
CA ASP A 176 -12.57 8.01 -13.05
C ASP A 176 -13.42 6.74 -12.95
N GLY A 177 -12.79 5.57 -13.02
CA GLY A 177 -13.48 4.28 -13.00
C GLY A 177 -14.17 3.94 -14.33
N ASN A 178 -13.78 4.55 -15.46
CA ASN A 178 -14.29 4.25 -16.78
C ASN A 178 -13.17 3.86 -17.74
N ILE A 179 -13.24 2.65 -18.30
CA ILE A 179 -12.26 2.19 -19.30
C ILE A 179 -12.56 2.85 -20.66
N GLY A 180 -12.07 4.07 -20.84
CA GLY A 180 -12.16 4.83 -22.08
C GLY A 180 -11.09 4.45 -23.11
N HIS A 181 -11.04 5.18 -24.23
CA HIS A 181 -10.06 4.93 -25.31
C HIS A 181 -8.60 5.05 -24.81
N LYS A 182 -8.30 6.08 -24.01
CA LYS A 182 -6.95 6.29 -23.46
C LYS A 182 -6.53 5.15 -22.55
N THR A 183 -7.41 4.71 -21.65
CA THR A 183 -7.13 3.60 -20.75
C THR A 183 -6.91 2.29 -21.52
N ARG A 184 -7.74 2.00 -22.55
CA ARG A 184 -7.54 0.82 -23.42
C ARG A 184 -6.20 0.85 -24.14
N ALA A 185 -5.80 2.01 -24.68
CA ALA A 185 -4.51 2.18 -25.34
C ALA A 185 -3.35 1.94 -24.35
N ALA A 186 -3.45 2.49 -23.13
CA ALA A 186 -2.47 2.30 -22.07
C ALA A 186 -2.34 0.83 -21.64
N ILE A 187 -3.45 0.10 -21.51
CA ILE A 187 -3.46 -1.35 -21.25
C ILE A 187 -2.75 -2.10 -22.38
N ALA A 188 -3.09 -1.83 -23.63
CA ALA A 188 -2.48 -2.50 -24.79
C ALA A 188 -0.95 -2.23 -24.86
N GLU A 189 -0.52 -1.00 -24.60
CA GLU A 189 0.89 -0.63 -24.53
C GLU A 189 1.61 -1.38 -23.40
N PHE A 190 1.01 -1.43 -22.21
CA PHE A 190 1.55 -2.15 -21.05
C PHE A 190 1.71 -3.64 -21.35
N LEU A 191 0.68 -4.30 -21.87
CA LEU A 191 0.72 -5.72 -22.23
C LEU A 191 1.81 -6.00 -23.27
N LYS A 192 1.87 -5.20 -24.34
CA LYS A 192 2.90 -5.33 -25.39
C LYS A 192 4.31 -5.16 -24.82
N LYS A 193 4.55 -4.15 -24.02
CA LYS A 193 5.86 -3.84 -23.42
C LYS A 193 6.36 -4.96 -22.51
N ASN A 194 5.46 -5.64 -21.83
CA ASN A 194 5.79 -6.72 -20.89
C ASN A 194 5.63 -8.14 -21.48
N GLY A 195 5.39 -8.26 -22.79
CA GLY A 195 5.28 -9.54 -23.47
C GLY A 195 4.05 -10.37 -23.07
N LEU A 196 3.01 -9.70 -22.58
CA LEU A 196 1.77 -10.34 -22.12
C LEU A 196 0.74 -10.47 -23.25
N PRO A 197 -0.03 -11.57 -23.31
CA PRO A 197 -1.07 -11.75 -24.31
C PRO A 197 -2.16 -10.67 -24.21
N ALA A 198 -2.73 -10.26 -25.35
CA ALA A 198 -3.88 -9.35 -25.37
C ALA A 198 -5.14 -9.94 -24.70
N THR A 199 -5.17 -11.26 -24.49
CA THR A 199 -6.24 -12.01 -23.80
C THR A 199 -6.02 -12.14 -22.30
N THR A 200 -5.00 -11.44 -21.72
CA THR A 200 -4.77 -11.42 -20.28
C THR A 200 -6.03 -10.99 -19.54
N SER A 201 -6.44 -11.76 -18.53
CA SER A 201 -7.60 -11.42 -17.72
C SER A 201 -7.38 -10.11 -16.93
N GLU A 202 -8.46 -9.40 -16.56
CA GLU A 202 -8.36 -8.19 -15.74
C GLU A 202 -7.69 -8.47 -14.38
N SER A 203 -7.94 -9.64 -13.79
CA SER A 203 -7.33 -10.04 -12.53
C SER A 203 -5.82 -10.23 -12.68
N ASP A 204 -5.38 -10.92 -13.72
CA ASP A 204 -3.96 -11.12 -13.99
C ASP A 204 -3.27 -9.80 -14.36
N LEU A 205 -3.95 -8.94 -15.13
CA LEU A 205 -3.46 -7.60 -15.44
C LEU A 205 -3.22 -6.79 -14.17
N ILE A 206 -4.15 -6.81 -13.21
CA ILE A 206 -4.00 -6.12 -11.92
C ILE A 206 -2.79 -6.66 -11.15
N ASP A 207 -2.60 -7.98 -11.11
CA ASP A 207 -1.46 -8.58 -10.41
C ASP A 207 -0.12 -8.21 -11.07
N PHE A 208 -0.02 -8.23 -12.40
CA PHE A 208 1.17 -7.77 -13.11
C PHE A 208 1.44 -6.29 -12.91
N LEU A 209 0.41 -5.46 -12.99
CA LEU A 209 0.54 -4.02 -12.74
C LEU A 209 1.01 -3.75 -11.31
N GLU A 210 0.48 -4.49 -10.32
CA GLU A 210 0.92 -4.38 -8.93
C GLU A 210 2.41 -4.70 -8.79
N GLN A 211 2.87 -5.78 -9.40
CA GLN A 211 4.27 -6.17 -9.36
C GLN A 211 5.17 -5.07 -9.95
N VAL A 212 4.85 -4.59 -11.16
CA VAL A 212 5.62 -3.52 -11.81
C VAL A 212 5.61 -2.23 -10.99
N ALA A 213 4.45 -1.86 -10.40
CA ALA A 213 4.33 -0.70 -9.54
C ALA A 213 5.19 -0.84 -8.27
N LYS A 214 5.22 -2.02 -7.63
CA LYS A 214 6.08 -2.32 -6.48
C LYS A 214 7.56 -2.20 -6.84
N GLU A 215 7.99 -2.80 -7.94
CA GLU A 215 9.37 -2.74 -8.42
C GLU A 215 9.78 -1.30 -8.73
N ARG A 216 8.94 -0.58 -9.47
CA ARG A 216 9.16 0.83 -9.77
C ARG A 216 9.18 1.69 -8.51
N GLY A 217 8.27 1.42 -7.57
CA GLY A 217 8.24 2.07 -6.27
C GLY A 217 9.54 1.86 -5.49
N ARG A 218 10.17 0.69 -5.55
CA ARG A 218 11.47 0.41 -4.93
C ARG A 218 12.65 1.06 -5.66
N ALA A 219 12.52 1.25 -6.96
CA ALA A 219 13.59 1.76 -7.82
C ALA A 219 13.70 3.30 -7.85
N VAL A 220 12.75 4.05 -7.30
CA VAL A 220 12.71 5.51 -7.37
C VAL A 220 12.36 6.14 -6.02
N GLY A 221 12.56 7.45 -5.91
CA GLY A 221 12.16 8.22 -4.73
C GLY A 221 13.24 8.40 -3.70
N PHE A 222 12.87 8.95 -2.54
CA PHE A 222 13.78 9.22 -1.45
C PHE A 222 13.48 8.30 -0.27
N THR A 223 14.48 7.54 0.16
CA THR A 223 14.43 6.67 1.32
C THR A 223 15.42 7.16 2.36
N VAL A 224 15.02 7.25 3.60
CA VAL A 224 15.89 7.53 4.75
C VAL A 224 15.99 6.27 5.61
N CYS A 225 17.21 5.92 6.03
CA CYS A 225 17.49 4.72 6.81
C CYS A 225 18.25 5.06 8.09
N ASN A 226 17.89 4.45 9.18
CA ASN A 226 18.56 4.56 10.47
C ASN A 226 19.58 3.41 10.63
N ARG A 227 20.87 3.73 10.65
CA ARG A 227 21.97 2.79 10.91
C ARG A 227 22.56 2.95 12.31
N THR A 228 21.83 3.63 13.20
CA THR A 228 22.17 3.76 14.61
C THR A 228 21.44 2.74 15.47
N LYS A 229 21.73 2.71 16.76
CA LYS A 229 21.02 1.88 17.75
C LYS A 229 19.83 2.61 18.37
N ASN A 230 19.73 3.92 18.17
CA ASN A 230 18.75 4.80 18.77
C ASN A 230 17.65 5.14 17.75
N ARG A 231 16.50 5.57 18.23
CA ARG A 231 15.40 6.04 17.39
C ARG A 231 15.74 7.41 16.80
N ILE A 232 15.28 7.63 15.57
CA ILE A 232 15.49 8.91 14.87
C ILE A 232 14.15 9.43 14.37
N TRP A 233 13.85 10.69 14.69
CA TRP A 233 12.80 11.45 14.06
C TRP A 233 13.37 12.21 12.85
N SER A 234 12.89 11.89 11.66
CA SER A 234 13.40 12.48 10.41
C SER A 234 12.38 13.37 9.75
N ALA A 235 12.90 14.43 9.12
CA ALA A 235 12.16 15.28 8.20
C ALA A 235 12.99 15.51 6.93
N ILE A 236 12.30 15.92 5.85
CA ILE A 236 12.95 16.26 4.58
C ILE A 236 12.52 17.65 4.12
N ALA A 237 13.38 18.27 3.30
CA ALA A 237 13.01 19.46 2.56
C ALA A 237 13.47 19.31 1.10
N ARG A 238 12.79 20.00 0.19
CA ARG A 238 13.11 20.02 -1.24
C ARG A 238 12.51 21.24 -1.93
N ARG A 239 12.92 21.48 -3.15
CA ARG A 239 12.25 22.42 -4.03
C ARG A 239 11.10 21.73 -4.76
N GLY A 240 9.87 22.20 -4.50
CA GLY A 240 8.65 21.78 -5.18
C GLY A 240 8.24 22.77 -6.28
N SER A 241 7.05 22.57 -6.88
CA SER A 241 6.48 23.48 -7.90
C SER A 241 6.11 24.85 -7.35
N GLU A 242 5.75 24.92 -6.06
CA GLU A 242 5.33 26.17 -5.38
C GLU A 242 6.45 26.80 -4.55
N GLY A 243 7.69 26.34 -4.70
CA GLY A 243 8.84 26.82 -3.96
C GLY A 243 9.43 25.76 -3.04
N TRP A 244 10.08 26.19 -1.96
CA TRP A 244 10.61 25.28 -0.96
C TRP A 244 9.50 24.64 -0.14
N GLU A 245 9.62 23.35 0.12
CA GLU A 245 8.73 22.61 1.02
C GLU A 245 9.52 21.76 2.01
N SER A 246 9.00 21.65 3.23
CA SER A 246 9.49 20.71 4.24
C SER A 246 8.39 19.82 4.74
N ARG A 247 8.71 18.55 5.03
CA ARG A 247 7.76 17.52 5.50
C ARG A 247 8.39 16.66 6.57
N GLY A 248 7.62 16.25 7.55
CA GLY A 248 7.98 15.36 8.66
C GLY A 248 6.74 15.01 9.46
N TRP A 249 6.81 14.21 10.47
CA TRP A 249 7.93 13.44 10.95
C TRP A 249 7.81 11.98 10.53
N TRP A 250 8.93 11.37 10.27
CA TRP A 250 9.03 9.91 10.11
C TRP A 250 9.87 9.36 11.25
N LEU A 251 9.27 8.46 12.05
CA LEU A 251 10.01 7.72 13.07
C LEU A 251 10.77 6.58 12.40
N LEU A 252 12.05 6.51 12.66
CA LEU A 252 12.95 5.46 12.18
C LEU A 252 13.46 4.69 13.38
N GLU A 253 12.96 3.49 13.57
CA GLU A 253 13.52 2.56 14.55
C GLU A 253 14.94 2.13 14.17
N ALA A 254 15.72 1.60 15.12
CA ALA A 254 17.05 1.11 14.87
C ALA A 254 17.10 0.10 13.72
N GLY A 255 17.93 0.35 12.70
CA GLY A 255 18.02 -0.46 11.49
C GLY A 255 16.87 -0.26 10.49
N GLY A 256 15.83 0.51 10.84
CA GLY A 256 14.65 0.76 10.01
C GLY A 256 14.90 1.76 8.88
N CYS A 257 14.08 1.68 7.83
CA CYS A 257 14.06 2.64 6.73
C CYS A 257 12.62 3.11 6.47
N SER A 258 12.48 4.36 6.05
CA SER A 258 11.21 4.92 5.59
C SER A 258 11.37 5.55 4.22
N ARG A 259 10.43 5.27 3.32
CA ARG A 259 10.34 5.98 2.05
C ARG A 259 9.57 7.28 2.25
N VAL A 260 10.28 8.40 2.21
CA VAL A 260 9.75 9.73 2.49
C VAL A 260 9.24 10.44 1.23
N ILE A 261 9.75 10.05 0.05
CA ILE A 261 9.20 10.43 -1.27
C ILE A 261 9.07 9.14 -2.09
N ASP A 262 7.89 8.87 -2.60
CA ASP A 262 7.52 7.63 -3.29
C ASP A 262 7.38 7.75 -4.82
N ARG A 263 7.83 8.88 -5.36
CA ARG A 263 7.80 9.19 -6.80
C ARG A 263 9.21 9.50 -7.32
N PRO A 264 9.44 9.40 -8.64
CA PRO A 264 10.71 9.74 -9.24
C PRO A 264 11.18 11.13 -8.82
N LEU A 265 12.40 11.23 -8.35
CA LEU A 265 12.97 12.51 -7.96
C LEU A 265 13.33 13.34 -9.19
N SER A 266 13.09 14.64 -9.12
CA SER A 266 13.52 15.65 -10.08
C SER A 266 14.34 16.70 -9.35
N GLY A 267 15.43 17.14 -9.98
CA GLY A 267 16.34 18.11 -9.40
C GLY A 267 17.28 17.52 -8.34
N SER A 268 18.21 18.32 -7.88
CA SER A 268 19.27 17.96 -6.93
C SER A 268 19.00 18.47 -5.51
N ASP A 269 18.04 19.38 -5.33
CA ASP A 269 17.87 20.13 -4.08
C ASP A 269 16.99 19.35 -3.10
N HIS A 270 17.60 18.36 -2.46
CA HIS A 270 17.00 17.56 -1.41
C HIS A 270 17.81 17.70 -0.13
N PHE A 271 17.11 17.83 0.99
CA PHE A 271 17.71 18.04 2.31
C PHE A 271 17.07 17.07 3.30
N VAL A 272 17.82 16.71 4.32
CA VAL A 272 17.36 15.80 5.37
C VAL A 272 17.63 16.41 6.74
N TYR A 273 16.74 16.17 7.66
CA TYR A 273 16.86 16.49 9.07
C TYR A 273 16.67 15.23 9.90
N GLY A 274 17.40 15.14 11.01
CA GLY A 274 17.27 14.04 11.96
C GLY A 274 17.49 14.51 13.39
N GLU A 275 16.59 14.07 14.27
CA GLU A 275 16.73 14.13 15.74
C GLU A 275 16.86 12.71 16.26
N MET A 276 18.04 12.36 16.76
CA MET A 276 18.32 11.06 17.35
C MET A 276 18.08 11.12 18.87
N GLU A 277 17.28 10.19 19.39
CA GLU A 277 17.03 10.03 20.82
C GLU A 277 18.29 9.43 21.49
N ASP A 278 18.85 10.12 22.47
CA ASP A 278 20.01 9.65 23.26
C ASP A 278 19.70 9.85 24.75
N GLY A 279 19.05 8.84 25.33
CA GLY A 279 18.46 8.97 26.67
C GLY A 279 17.40 10.07 26.69
N ASP A 280 17.53 11.03 27.60
CA ASP A 280 16.63 12.18 27.74
C ASP A 280 17.00 13.37 26.81
N THR A 281 17.97 13.21 25.93
CA THR A 281 18.44 14.28 25.02
C THR A 281 18.16 13.94 23.57
N LEU A 282 18.01 14.99 22.74
CA LEU A 282 17.90 14.89 21.30
C LEU A 282 19.18 15.40 20.66
N ARG A 283 19.86 14.57 19.88
CA ARG A 283 21.02 14.96 19.08
C ARG A 283 20.61 15.24 17.67
N THR A 284 21.00 16.38 17.13
CA THR A 284 20.74 16.79 15.73
C THR A 284 21.96 16.53 14.85
N LEU A 285 21.78 16.62 13.52
CA LEU A 285 22.87 16.43 12.56
C LEU A 285 23.96 17.50 12.76
N ALA A 286 25.21 17.06 12.85
CA ALA A 286 26.36 17.94 13.11
C ALA A 286 26.74 18.84 11.92
N LYS A 287 26.43 18.39 10.68
CA LYS A 287 26.79 19.11 9.43
C LYS A 287 25.54 19.60 8.69
N ALA A 288 24.62 20.22 9.42
CA ALA A 288 23.39 20.79 8.88
C ALA A 288 23.54 22.32 8.81
N SER A 289 23.24 22.92 7.67
CA SER A 289 23.42 24.35 7.40
C SER A 289 22.22 25.06 6.81
N ASP A 290 21.28 24.31 6.25
CA ASP A 290 20.17 24.87 5.50
C ASP A 290 18.92 24.98 6.37
N ALA A 291 18.45 26.20 6.62
CA ALA A 291 17.30 26.44 7.46
C ALA A 291 15.98 26.14 6.76
N PHE A 292 15.12 25.38 7.43
CA PHE A 292 13.74 25.12 7.03
C PHE A 292 12.81 25.07 8.23
N CYS A 293 11.51 25.25 7.97
CA CYS A 293 10.50 25.20 9.03
C CYS A 293 10.12 23.74 9.36
N VAL A 294 9.95 23.44 10.64
CA VAL A 294 9.44 22.15 11.13
C VAL A 294 8.29 22.36 12.11
N GLY A 295 7.29 21.50 12.05
CA GLY A 295 6.15 21.49 12.96
C GLY A 295 6.43 20.66 14.22
N ARG A 296 5.61 20.82 15.25
CA ARG A 296 5.66 20.01 16.48
C ARG A 296 5.12 18.59 16.29
N SER A 297 4.18 18.40 15.37
CA SER A 297 3.60 17.13 14.99
C SER A 297 3.83 16.91 13.48
N LYS A 298 3.28 15.84 12.89
CA LYS A 298 3.37 15.57 11.45
C LYS A 298 2.98 16.83 10.65
N PHE A 299 3.82 17.22 9.68
CA PHE A 299 3.68 18.50 8.95
C PHE A 299 4.00 18.38 7.48
N ALA A 300 3.47 19.33 6.71
CA ALA A 300 3.85 19.65 5.34
C ALA A 300 3.76 21.18 5.22
N ILE A 301 4.90 21.84 5.08
CA ILE A 301 5.03 23.30 5.10
C ILE A 301 5.59 23.76 3.76
N VAL A 302 4.96 24.75 3.14
CA VAL A 302 5.46 25.46 1.95
C VAL A 302 6.12 26.76 2.43
N GLY A 303 7.33 27.05 1.92
CA GLY A 303 8.18 28.12 2.39
C GLY A 303 9.27 27.63 3.34
N ARG A 304 10.26 28.50 3.59
CA ARG A 304 11.37 28.23 4.52
C ARG A 304 11.73 29.45 5.40
N ASP A 305 11.09 30.57 5.15
CA ASP A 305 11.32 31.82 5.83
C ASP A 305 10.22 32.09 6.87
N ASP A 306 10.50 32.89 7.87
CA ASP A 306 9.55 33.33 8.90
C ASP A 306 8.80 32.22 9.63
N CYS A 307 9.50 31.13 9.95
CA CYS A 307 8.92 29.94 10.60
C CYS A 307 8.15 30.26 11.89
N GLU A 308 8.72 31.11 12.73
CA GLU A 308 8.17 31.52 14.03
C GLU A 308 6.87 32.31 13.89
N ALA A 309 6.73 33.13 12.85
CA ALA A 309 5.49 33.86 12.56
C ALA A 309 4.31 32.94 12.24
N SER A 310 4.62 31.72 11.75
CA SER A 310 3.62 30.68 11.45
C SER A 310 3.51 29.60 12.54
N ALA A 311 4.03 29.87 13.74
CA ALA A 311 4.06 28.94 14.88
C ALA A 311 4.84 27.63 14.62
N TYR A 312 5.77 27.64 13.66
CA TYR A 312 6.74 26.58 13.43
C TYR A 312 8.08 26.94 14.08
N ARG A 313 9.00 26.01 14.12
CA ARG A 313 10.37 26.30 14.51
C ARG A 313 11.33 26.17 13.33
N THR A 314 12.40 26.93 13.34
CA THR A 314 13.50 26.78 12.40
C THR A 314 14.38 25.61 12.80
N ALA A 315 14.72 24.75 11.84
CA ALA A 315 15.67 23.65 12.02
C ALA A 315 16.69 23.64 10.87
N LEU A 316 17.93 23.21 11.19
CA LEU A 316 18.99 23.12 10.20
C LEU A 316 19.00 21.72 9.57
N PHE A 317 18.87 21.68 8.27
CA PHE A 317 18.89 20.47 7.45
C PHE A 317 20.26 20.30 6.79
N ALA A 318 20.65 19.06 6.56
CA ALA A 318 21.84 18.72 5.79
C ALA A 318 21.45 18.50 4.32
N ALA A 319 22.24 19.06 3.40
CA ALA A 319 22.10 18.76 1.98
C ALA A 319 22.41 17.27 1.72
N THR A 320 21.64 16.64 0.87
CA THR A 320 21.89 15.25 0.47
C THR A 320 22.70 15.19 -0.83
N PRO A 321 23.37 14.06 -1.13
CA PRO A 321 23.88 13.83 -2.47
C PRO A 321 22.77 13.94 -3.53
N PRO A 322 23.11 14.31 -4.77
CA PRO A 322 22.13 14.36 -5.85
C PRO A 322 21.54 12.96 -6.10
N PRO A 323 20.26 12.87 -6.49
CA PRO A 323 19.65 11.60 -6.84
C PRO A 323 20.35 10.93 -8.03
N VAL A 324 20.53 9.61 -7.95
CA VAL A 324 20.99 8.77 -9.06
C VAL A 324 19.80 7.96 -9.58
N ASP A 325 19.57 8.00 -10.89
CA ASP A 325 18.43 7.30 -11.53
C ASP A 325 17.08 7.60 -10.86
N ARG A 326 16.90 8.89 -10.47
CA ARG A 326 15.68 9.39 -9.77
C ARG A 326 15.44 8.76 -8.40
N LYS A 327 16.49 8.19 -7.81
CA LYS A 327 16.51 7.59 -6.49
C LYS A 327 17.53 8.24 -5.59
N LEU A 328 17.20 8.39 -4.34
CA LEU A 328 18.07 8.83 -3.27
C LEU A 328 17.86 7.92 -2.05
N VAL A 329 18.96 7.45 -1.49
CA VAL A 329 18.96 6.78 -0.18
C VAL A 329 19.90 7.56 0.71
N PHE A 330 19.39 8.03 1.84
CA PHE A 330 20.21 8.68 2.87
C PHE A 330 20.23 7.77 4.11
N GLU A 331 21.41 7.52 4.61
CA GLU A 331 21.61 6.66 5.78
C GLU A 331 22.18 7.50 6.93
N PHE A 332 21.47 7.50 8.04
CA PHE A 332 21.92 8.11 9.28
C PHE A 332 22.85 7.19 10.03
N PHE A 333 24.04 7.63 10.33
CA PHE A 333 25.00 6.94 11.19
C PHE A 333 25.25 7.75 12.47
N GLU A 334 25.69 7.09 13.54
CA GLU A 334 26.01 7.73 14.84
C GLU A 334 26.94 8.95 14.70
N ARG A 335 27.94 8.86 13.82
CA ARG A 335 28.91 9.92 13.51
C ARG A 335 28.32 11.18 12.85
N ASP A 336 27.13 11.08 12.32
CA ASP A 336 26.46 12.19 11.61
C ASP A 336 25.79 13.16 12.60
N PHE A 337 25.59 12.72 13.84
CA PHE A 337 24.96 13.51 14.89
C PHE A 337 25.99 14.25 15.74
N ALA A 338 25.61 15.45 16.20
CA ALA A 338 26.43 16.21 17.13
C ALA A 338 26.70 15.36 18.40
N LYS A 339 27.87 15.51 18.99
CA LYS A 339 28.18 14.86 20.27
C LYS A 339 27.20 15.37 21.33
N ALA A 340 26.75 14.51 22.22
CA ALA A 340 26.00 14.94 23.39
C ALA A 340 26.83 16.02 24.13
N SER A 341 26.24 17.17 24.41
CA SER A 341 26.89 18.16 25.27
C SER A 341 27.00 17.54 26.65
N THR A 342 28.21 17.17 27.06
CA THR A 342 28.52 16.89 28.46
C THR A 342 28.37 18.21 29.20
N ASN A 343 27.20 18.41 29.81
CA ASN A 343 27.10 19.40 30.89
C ASN A 343 27.98 18.84 32.03
N GLU A 344 29.18 19.32 32.13
CA GLU A 344 29.93 19.25 33.40
C GLU A 344 29.05 19.94 34.45
N ARG A 345 28.58 19.15 35.42
CA ARG A 345 27.94 19.65 36.64
C ARG A 345 29.02 20.12 37.59
#